data_77d718c7f517a72b7a938baea6722804
#
_entry.id   77d718c7f517a72b7a938baea6722804
#
_cell.length_a   1.000
_cell.length_b   1.000
_cell.length_c   1.000
_cell.angle_alpha   90.00
_cell.angle_beta   90.00
_cell.angle_gamma   90.00
#
_symmetry.space_group_name_H-M   'P 1'
#
loop_
_entity.id
_entity.type
_entity.pdbx_description
1 polymer ?
#
loop_
_entity_poly.entity_id
_entity_poly.type
_entity_poly.pdbx_seq_one_letter_code
_entity_poly.pdbx_strand_id
1 'polypeptide(L)'
;MIQSLYEPFRHWSETGSIYMLADTHFDDADCKLMDPEWITAEEQLEIITGMVHRNDTFIHLGDVGNGKYIAEIRAKNKILVLGNHDRRSDYAGLFDELYTGPLFISDRILISHEPVCGLTWCLNIHGHDHSRQEAYGDGCKHLNLAANVCGYRPVSLGRLIKNGILSDVDGIHRETIDKAKKIKKIG
;
A
#
# COMPACT_ATOMS: atom_id res chain seq x y z
N MET A 1 12.06 -4.13 12.35
CA MET A 1 12.16 -4.59 10.93
C MET A 1 11.14 -5.69 10.67
N ILE A 2 10.42 -5.64 9.56
CA ILE A 2 9.49 -6.69 9.13
C ILE A 2 10.28 -7.74 8.34
N GLN A 3 10.58 -8.87 8.97
CA GLN A 3 11.43 -9.91 8.37
C GLN A 3 10.79 -10.64 7.17
N SER A 4 9.46 -10.61 7.08
CA SER A 4 8.72 -11.24 5.97
C SER A 4 8.85 -10.49 4.64
N LEU A 5 9.32 -9.25 4.64
CA LEU A 5 9.54 -8.50 3.40
C LEU A 5 10.68 -9.13 2.58
N TYR A 6 10.51 -9.12 1.27
CA TYR A 6 11.58 -9.46 0.35
C TYR A 6 12.78 -8.53 0.52
N GLU A 7 13.99 -9.03 0.23
CA GLU A 7 15.23 -8.30 0.47
C GLU A 7 15.24 -6.86 -0.10
N PRO A 8 14.78 -6.60 -1.32
CA PRO A 8 14.77 -5.25 -1.88
C PRO A 8 13.94 -4.23 -1.08
N PHE A 9 12.96 -4.69 -0.29
CA PHE A 9 12.04 -3.84 0.46
C PHE A 9 12.32 -3.81 1.97
N ARG A 10 13.34 -4.51 2.46
CA ARG A 10 13.64 -4.57 3.91
C ARG A 10 14.02 -3.23 4.49
N HIS A 11 14.66 -2.36 3.70
CA HIS A 11 15.06 -1.02 4.12
C HIS A 11 13.86 -0.14 4.50
N TRP A 12 12.64 -0.43 3.98
CA TRP A 12 11.44 0.32 4.33
C TRP A 12 11.05 0.18 5.81
N SER A 13 11.52 -0.84 6.51
CA SER A 13 11.19 -1.10 7.93
C SER A 13 12.41 -1.11 8.86
N GLU A 14 13.56 -0.60 8.43
CA GLU A 14 14.79 -0.61 9.24
C GLU A 14 14.73 0.27 10.47
N THR A 15 14.12 1.45 10.38
CA THR A 15 14.19 2.49 11.41
C THR A 15 12.86 2.81 12.05
N GLY A 16 11.75 2.58 11.37
CA GLY A 16 10.42 2.97 11.83
C GLY A 16 9.34 2.04 11.33
N SER A 17 8.12 2.53 11.33
CA SER A 17 6.94 1.84 10.81
C SER A 17 6.79 2.10 9.32
N ILE A 18 6.13 1.16 8.63
CA ILE A 18 5.62 1.39 7.27
C ILE A 18 4.17 1.80 7.40
N TYR A 19 3.84 2.99 6.90
CA TYR A 19 2.48 3.51 6.78
C TYR A 19 2.07 3.55 5.31
N MET A 20 0.83 3.17 5.03
CA MET A 20 0.27 3.11 3.67
C MET A 20 -1.04 3.88 3.60
N LEU A 21 -1.27 4.57 2.50
CA LEU A 21 -2.49 5.28 2.15
C LEU A 21 -2.62 5.31 0.63
N ALA A 22 -3.82 5.50 0.11
CA ALA A 22 -4.09 5.69 -1.32
C ALA A 22 -5.08 6.82 -1.53
N ASP A 23 -5.19 7.28 -2.76
CA ASP A 23 -6.30 8.13 -3.22
C ASP A 23 -6.51 9.39 -2.37
N THR A 24 -5.44 10.11 -2.08
CA THR A 24 -5.55 11.37 -1.36
C THR A 24 -6.19 12.47 -2.21
N HIS A 25 -6.03 12.40 -3.54
CA HIS A 25 -6.57 13.37 -4.48
C HIS A 25 -6.43 14.81 -3.98
N PHE A 26 -5.25 15.16 -3.48
CA PHE A 26 -4.99 16.50 -2.91
C PHE A 26 -5.34 17.59 -3.91
N ASP A 27 -6.19 18.54 -3.51
CA ASP A 27 -6.68 19.66 -4.33
C ASP A 27 -7.47 19.22 -5.59
N ASP A 28 -7.97 18.00 -5.67
CA ASP A 28 -8.85 17.58 -6.76
C ASP A 28 -10.27 18.13 -6.55
N ALA A 29 -10.76 18.86 -7.53
CA ALA A 29 -12.07 19.52 -7.46
C ALA A 29 -13.24 18.51 -7.46
N ASP A 30 -13.02 17.31 -8.00
CA ASP A 30 -14.07 16.31 -8.17
C ASP A 30 -14.24 15.39 -6.95
N CYS A 31 -13.38 15.52 -5.93
CA CYS A 31 -13.42 14.70 -4.71
C CYS A 31 -14.82 14.66 -4.06
N LYS A 32 -15.49 15.81 -3.97
CA LYS A 32 -16.84 15.88 -3.37
C LYS A 32 -17.95 15.28 -4.24
N LEU A 33 -17.66 15.00 -5.51
CA LEU A 33 -18.57 14.22 -6.37
C LEU A 33 -18.42 12.72 -6.08
N MET A 34 -17.20 12.28 -5.72
CA MET A 34 -16.91 10.90 -5.32
C MET A 34 -17.46 10.59 -3.92
N ASP A 35 -17.25 11.50 -2.98
CA ASP A 35 -17.74 11.40 -1.61
C ASP A 35 -18.06 12.81 -1.06
N PRO A 36 -19.35 13.15 -0.78
CA PRO A 36 -19.72 14.47 -0.25
C PRO A 36 -19.04 14.86 1.06
N GLU A 37 -18.58 13.88 1.84
CA GLU A 37 -17.87 14.07 3.12
C GLU A 37 -16.36 14.19 2.94
N TRP A 38 -15.85 14.31 1.70
CA TRP A 38 -14.41 14.45 1.46
C TRP A 38 -13.85 15.68 2.17
N ILE A 39 -12.83 15.46 2.98
CA ILE A 39 -12.15 16.51 3.74
C ILE A 39 -11.13 17.25 2.87
N THR A 40 -10.71 18.43 3.30
CA THR A 40 -9.73 19.24 2.56
C THR A 40 -8.34 18.58 2.52
N ALA A 41 -7.50 19.02 1.60
CA ALA A 41 -6.13 18.55 1.49
C ALA A 41 -5.30 18.89 2.75
N GLU A 42 -5.55 20.06 3.34
CA GLU A 42 -4.92 20.51 4.57
C GLU A 42 -5.30 19.61 5.77
N GLU A 43 -6.58 19.26 5.90
CA GLU A 43 -7.05 18.34 6.94
C GLU A 43 -6.45 16.94 6.77
N GLN A 44 -6.38 16.43 5.52
CA GLN A 44 -5.71 15.17 5.24
C GLN A 44 -4.23 15.24 5.63
N LEU A 45 -3.53 16.32 5.25
CA LEU A 45 -2.12 16.50 5.57
C LEU A 45 -1.88 16.52 7.08
N GLU A 46 -2.73 17.21 7.85
CA GLU A 46 -2.64 17.24 9.31
C GLU A 46 -2.75 15.83 9.91
N ILE A 47 -3.71 15.05 9.43
CA ILE A 47 -3.88 13.65 9.89
C ILE A 47 -2.64 12.83 9.55
N ILE A 48 -2.14 12.91 8.30
CA ILE A 48 -0.97 12.14 7.85
C ILE A 48 0.27 12.51 8.66
N THR A 49 0.57 13.81 8.80
CA THR A 49 1.76 14.28 9.52
C THR A 49 1.69 14.06 11.03
N GLY A 50 0.48 13.95 11.59
CA GLY A 50 0.26 13.54 12.97
C GLY A 50 0.58 12.06 13.23
N MET A 51 0.68 11.24 12.19
CA MET A 51 0.91 9.79 12.29
C MET A 51 2.25 9.34 11.73
N VAL A 52 2.69 9.93 10.62
CA VAL A 52 3.92 9.56 9.89
C VAL A 52 5.06 10.48 10.33
N HIS A 53 6.15 9.90 10.82
CA HIS A 53 7.27 10.64 11.37
C HIS A 53 8.57 10.37 10.61
N ARG A 54 9.62 11.17 10.89
CA ARG A 54 10.92 11.19 10.17
C ARG A 54 11.65 9.85 10.05
N ASN A 55 11.33 8.88 10.88
CA ASN A 55 11.97 7.56 10.85
C ASN A 55 11.11 6.51 10.14
N ASP A 56 9.89 6.85 9.77
CA ASP A 56 8.93 5.97 9.13
C ASP A 56 9.11 5.94 7.62
N THR A 57 8.55 4.94 7.00
CA THR A 57 8.35 4.86 5.56
C THR A 57 6.88 5.15 5.26
N PHE A 58 6.63 6.04 4.30
CA PHE A 58 5.31 6.35 3.80
C PHE A 58 5.16 5.81 2.38
N ILE A 59 4.24 4.88 2.17
CA ILE A 59 3.91 4.32 0.87
C ILE A 59 2.55 4.87 0.44
N HIS A 60 2.54 5.59 -0.67
CA HIS A 60 1.31 6.03 -1.32
C HIS A 60 0.96 5.07 -2.46
N LEU A 61 -0.27 4.57 -2.47
CA LEU A 61 -0.71 3.57 -3.44
C LEU A 61 -1.49 4.19 -4.61
N GLY A 62 -1.10 5.39 -5.02
CA GLY A 62 -1.61 6.05 -6.21
C GLY A 62 -2.72 7.07 -5.98
N ASP A 63 -2.98 7.83 -7.04
CA ASP A 63 -3.93 8.93 -7.08
C ASP A 63 -3.66 9.99 -6.00
N VAL A 64 -2.47 10.57 -6.10
CA VAL A 64 -1.93 11.53 -5.12
C VAL A 64 -2.63 12.88 -5.20
N GLY A 65 -2.87 13.39 -6.41
CA GLY A 65 -3.30 14.76 -6.64
C GLY A 65 -2.14 15.76 -6.57
N ASN A 66 -2.30 16.89 -5.88
CA ASN A 66 -1.28 17.93 -5.83
C ASN A 66 -0.06 17.52 -4.99
N GLY A 67 1.07 17.30 -5.65
CA GLY A 67 2.32 16.85 -5.03
C GLY A 67 2.93 17.80 -4.00
N LYS A 68 2.49 19.09 -3.91
CA LYS A 68 3.01 20.03 -2.91
C LYS A 68 2.85 19.49 -1.47
N TYR A 69 1.77 18.76 -1.20
CA TYR A 69 1.50 18.18 0.13
C TYR A 69 2.45 17.04 0.48
N ILE A 70 2.91 16.28 -0.53
CA ILE A 70 3.89 15.22 -0.32
C ILE A 70 5.24 15.78 0.16
N ALA A 71 5.60 16.98 -0.27
CA ALA A 71 6.83 17.64 0.18
C ALA A 71 6.83 17.92 1.69
N GLU A 72 5.66 18.11 2.29
CA GLU A 72 5.50 18.39 3.72
C GLU A 72 5.50 17.15 4.61
N ILE A 73 5.25 15.96 4.03
CA ILE A 73 5.31 14.69 4.77
C ILE A 73 6.76 14.32 5.06
N ARG A 74 7.12 14.34 6.34
CA ARG A 74 8.47 14.05 6.83
C ARG A 74 8.62 12.57 7.15
N ALA A 75 8.84 11.76 6.13
CA ALA A 75 9.19 10.34 6.26
C ALA A 75 10.66 10.12 5.86
N LYS A 76 11.28 9.03 6.33
CA LYS A 76 12.63 8.62 5.93
C LYS A 76 12.64 8.17 4.47
N ASN A 77 11.67 7.35 4.12
CA ASN A 77 11.47 6.91 2.73
C ASN A 77 10.03 7.24 2.33
N LYS A 78 9.87 7.81 1.14
CA LYS A 78 8.58 8.04 0.51
C LYS A 78 8.51 7.23 -0.78
N ILE A 79 7.53 6.34 -0.88
CA ILE A 79 7.35 5.42 -1.99
C ILE A 79 6.00 5.68 -2.65
N LEU A 80 5.96 5.69 -3.98
CA LEU A 80 4.73 5.80 -4.75
C LEU A 80 4.56 4.58 -5.66
N VAL A 81 3.41 3.93 -5.56
CA VAL A 81 2.87 3.07 -6.60
C VAL A 81 1.88 3.93 -7.39
N LEU A 82 2.18 4.23 -8.65
CA LEU A 82 1.38 5.15 -9.47
C LEU A 82 -0.05 4.65 -9.66
N GLY A 83 -1.00 5.56 -9.51
CA GLY A 83 -2.39 5.36 -9.86
C GLY A 83 -2.70 5.72 -11.32
N ASN A 84 -3.95 5.59 -11.72
CA ASN A 84 -4.40 5.87 -13.08
C ASN A 84 -4.48 7.39 -13.37
N HIS A 85 -4.59 8.24 -12.36
CA HIS A 85 -4.53 9.70 -12.49
C HIS A 85 -3.10 10.26 -12.38
N ASP A 86 -2.13 9.43 -11.95
CA ASP A 86 -0.77 9.90 -11.69
C ASP A 86 0.10 9.89 -12.95
N ARG A 87 0.92 10.92 -13.09
CA ARG A 87 2.01 10.95 -14.07
C ARG A 87 3.34 10.97 -13.34
N ARG A 88 4.23 10.05 -13.69
CA ARG A 88 5.56 9.94 -13.06
C ARG A 88 6.34 11.26 -13.01
N SER A 89 6.21 12.10 -14.05
CA SER A 89 6.86 13.41 -14.14
C SER A 89 6.45 14.36 -13.02
N ASP A 90 5.19 14.28 -12.56
CA ASP A 90 4.61 15.23 -11.62
C ASP A 90 5.11 14.99 -10.20
N TYR A 91 5.63 13.80 -9.93
CA TYR A 91 6.12 13.39 -8.62
C TYR A 91 7.64 13.15 -8.57
N ALA A 92 8.35 13.47 -9.64
CA ALA A 92 9.81 13.36 -9.68
C ALA A 92 10.47 14.23 -8.59
N GLY A 93 11.27 13.60 -7.73
CA GLY A 93 11.93 14.28 -6.61
C GLY A 93 11.08 14.48 -5.35
N LEU A 94 9.78 14.11 -5.38
CA LEU A 94 8.91 14.11 -4.20
C LEU A 94 8.90 12.77 -3.47
N PHE A 95 9.14 11.69 -4.20
CA PHE A 95 9.27 10.33 -3.68
C PHE A 95 10.67 9.78 -3.96
N ASP A 96 11.17 8.96 -3.05
CA ASP A 96 12.47 8.28 -3.18
C ASP A 96 12.39 7.13 -4.19
N GLU A 97 11.25 6.45 -4.24
CA GLU A 97 10.99 5.34 -5.14
C GLU A 97 9.62 5.49 -5.81
N LEU A 98 9.56 5.23 -7.14
CA LEU A 98 8.32 5.26 -7.93
C LEU A 98 8.18 3.95 -8.71
N TYR A 99 7.02 3.30 -8.57
CA TYR A 99 6.67 2.06 -9.24
C TYR A 99 5.42 2.26 -10.11
N THR A 100 5.38 1.60 -11.26
CA THR A 100 4.31 1.76 -12.26
C THR A 100 3.25 0.66 -12.23
N GLY A 101 3.33 -0.25 -11.28
CA GLY A 101 2.37 -1.36 -11.21
C GLY A 101 2.47 -2.15 -9.93
N PRO A 102 1.70 -3.23 -9.84
CA PRO A 102 1.64 -4.06 -8.64
C PRO A 102 3.00 -4.60 -8.21
N LEU A 103 3.25 -4.62 -6.90
CA LEU A 103 4.48 -5.11 -6.30
C LEU A 103 4.19 -6.20 -5.27
N PHE A 104 4.78 -7.38 -5.47
CA PHE A 104 4.89 -8.34 -4.39
C PHE A 104 6.01 -7.91 -3.44
N ILE A 105 5.63 -7.43 -2.25
CA ILE A 105 6.59 -7.02 -1.23
C ILE A 105 6.96 -8.14 -0.27
N SER A 106 6.19 -9.24 -0.31
CA SER A 106 6.48 -10.52 0.36
C SER A 106 5.78 -11.66 -0.38
N ASP A 107 5.98 -12.89 0.10
CA ASP A 107 5.28 -14.08 -0.41
C ASP A 107 3.76 -14.06 -0.22
N ARG A 108 3.24 -13.18 0.64
CA ARG A 108 1.82 -13.10 1.01
C ARG A 108 1.21 -11.70 0.85
N ILE A 109 1.98 -10.72 0.41
CA ILE A 109 1.50 -9.33 0.31
C ILE A 109 1.82 -8.76 -1.06
N LEU A 110 0.76 -8.36 -1.74
CA LEU A 110 0.79 -7.55 -2.96
C LEU A 110 0.31 -6.14 -2.62
N ILE A 111 1.02 -5.12 -3.08
CA ILE A 111 0.54 -3.73 -3.07
C ILE A 111 0.31 -3.27 -4.50
N SER A 112 -0.76 -2.52 -4.71
CA SER A 112 -1.15 -1.98 -6.03
C SER A 112 -2.00 -0.73 -5.86
N HIS A 113 -2.23 0.01 -6.94
CA HIS A 113 -3.27 1.04 -6.92
C HIS A 113 -4.64 0.39 -7.13
N GLU A 114 -4.84 -0.28 -8.25
CA GLU A 114 -6.10 -0.98 -8.53
C GLU A 114 -6.16 -2.35 -7.82
N PRO A 115 -7.35 -2.84 -7.45
CA PRO A 115 -7.52 -4.19 -6.92
C PRO A 115 -7.13 -5.24 -7.97
N VAL A 116 -6.32 -6.23 -7.57
CA VAL A 116 -5.86 -7.32 -8.43
C VAL A 116 -6.60 -8.60 -8.06
N CYS A 117 -7.48 -9.05 -8.95
CA CYS A 117 -8.30 -10.23 -8.75
C CYS A 117 -7.59 -11.54 -9.11
N GLY A 118 -8.10 -12.66 -8.60
CA GLY A 118 -7.62 -14.02 -8.92
C GLY A 118 -6.39 -14.48 -8.12
N LEU A 119 -5.96 -13.71 -7.11
CA LEU A 119 -4.79 -14.02 -6.27
C LEU A 119 -5.23 -14.48 -4.86
N THR A 120 -5.81 -15.66 -4.75
CA THR A 120 -6.35 -16.19 -3.48
C THR A 120 -5.31 -16.49 -2.42
N TRP A 121 -4.04 -16.55 -2.79
CA TRP A 121 -2.90 -16.89 -1.94
C TRP A 121 -2.16 -15.69 -1.35
N CYS A 122 -2.61 -14.47 -1.59
CA CYS A 122 -2.02 -13.27 -1.01
C CYS A 122 -3.08 -12.26 -0.54
N LEU A 123 -2.67 -11.36 0.33
CA LEU A 123 -3.38 -10.13 0.64
C LEU A 123 -3.02 -9.09 -0.40
N ASN A 124 -4.00 -8.56 -1.12
CA ASN A 124 -3.83 -7.38 -1.96
C ASN A 124 -4.21 -6.13 -1.16
N ILE A 125 -3.24 -5.26 -0.92
CA ILE A 125 -3.44 -3.94 -0.33
C ILE A 125 -3.47 -2.94 -1.48
N HIS A 126 -4.57 -2.20 -1.63
CA HIS A 126 -4.80 -1.35 -2.78
C HIS A 126 -5.57 -0.07 -2.43
N GLY A 127 -5.79 0.79 -3.40
CA GLY A 127 -6.67 1.94 -3.39
C GLY A 127 -7.73 1.85 -4.48
N HIS A 128 -7.91 2.95 -5.21
CA HIS A 128 -8.73 3.12 -6.41
C HIS A 128 -10.24 3.02 -6.20
N ASP A 129 -10.70 2.08 -5.41
CA ASP A 129 -12.12 1.89 -5.12
C ASP A 129 -12.55 2.79 -3.96
N HIS A 130 -13.20 3.90 -4.30
CA HIS A 130 -13.72 4.84 -3.31
C HIS A 130 -15.00 4.35 -2.64
N SER A 131 -15.55 3.21 -3.08
CA SER A 131 -16.67 2.57 -2.42
C SER A 131 -16.20 1.87 -1.12
N ARG A 132 -17.10 1.73 -0.19
CA ARG A 132 -16.85 0.97 1.06
C ARG A 132 -17.19 -0.51 0.89
N GLN A 133 -16.90 -1.06 -0.30
CA GLN A 133 -17.15 -2.48 -0.59
C GLN A 133 -16.17 -3.35 0.21
N GLU A 134 -16.71 -4.30 0.97
CA GLU A 134 -15.90 -5.20 1.82
C GLU A 134 -15.37 -6.43 1.07
N ALA A 135 -15.98 -6.80 -0.05
CA ALA A 135 -15.60 -8.00 -0.79
C ALA A 135 -15.79 -7.81 -2.30
N TYR A 136 -14.83 -8.28 -3.06
CA TYR A 136 -14.80 -8.19 -4.51
C TYR A 136 -15.39 -9.43 -5.21
N GLY A 137 -15.85 -10.43 -4.43
CA GLY A 137 -16.52 -11.62 -4.94
C GLY A 137 -15.63 -12.61 -5.71
N ASP A 138 -14.33 -12.41 -5.69
CA ASP A 138 -13.32 -13.19 -6.42
C ASP A 138 -12.59 -14.24 -5.57
N GLY A 139 -12.93 -14.31 -4.27
CA GLY A 139 -12.30 -15.19 -3.29
C GLY A 139 -10.91 -14.72 -2.82
N CYS A 140 -10.45 -13.55 -3.28
CA CYS A 140 -9.19 -12.96 -2.86
C CYS A 140 -9.37 -12.14 -1.59
N LYS A 141 -8.30 -11.99 -0.83
CA LYS A 141 -8.27 -11.12 0.33
C LYS A 141 -7.79 -9.74 -0.07
N HIS A 142 -8.67 -8.75 0.05
CA HIS A 142 -8.40 -7.36 -0.26
C HIS A 142 -8.36 -6.49 0.99
N LEU A 143 -7.57 -5.43 0.95
CA LEU A 143 -7.58 -4.33 1.90
C LEU A 143 -7.53 -3.02 1.13
N ASN A 144 -8.65 -2.33 1.06
CA ASN A 144 -8.75 -1.03 0.41
C ASN A 144 -8.27 0.08 1.35
N LEU A 145 -7.31 0.87 0.91
CA LEU A 145 -6.73 2.01 1.64
C LEU A 145 -7.00 3.35 0.96
N ALA A 146 -8.06 3.43 0.13
CA ALA A 146 -8.51 4.73 -0.36
C ALA A 146 -8.81 5.66 0.81
N ALA A 147 -8.38 6.91 0.73
CA ALA A 147 -8.38 7.84 1.85
C ALA A 147 -9.75 7.98 2.52
N ASN A 148 -10.82 8.17 1.73
CA ASN A 148 -12.18 8.25 2.24
C ASN A 148 -12.68 6.95 2.88
N VAL A 149 -12.16 5.79 2.44
CA VAL A 149 -12.56 4.47 2.98
C VAL A 149 -11.92 4.23 4.35
N CYS A 150 -10.63 4.59 4.52
CA CYS A 150 -9.90 4.38 5.78
C CYS A 150 -9.94 5.61 6.71
N GLY A 151 -10.82 6.60 6.45
CA GLY A 151 -10.97 7.81 7.25
C GLY A 151 -9.74 8.71 7.21
N TYR A 152 -9.08 8.76 6.08
CA TYR A 152 -7.88 9.58 5.79
C TYR A 152 -6.66 9.27 6.67
N ARG A 153 -6.66 8.11 7.34
CA ARG A 153 -5.63 7.71 8.30
C ARG A 153 -4.67 6.69 7.69
N PRO A 154 -3.38 7.01 7.55
CA PRO A 154 -2.39 6.03 7.10
C PRO A 154 -2.39 4.77 7.96
N VAL A 155 -2.38 3.62 7.33
CA VAL A 155 -2.48 2.31 7.98
C VAL A 155 -1.10 1.69 8.15
N SER A 156 -0.76 1.27 9.37
CA SER A 156 0.54 0.66 9.65
C SER A 156 0.57 -0.82 9.25
N LEU A 157 1.44 -1.17 8.30
CA LEU A 157 1.65 -2.55 7.87
C LEU A 157 2.06 -3.48 9.03
N GLY A 158 2.94 -3.00 9.91
CA GLY A 158 3.37 -3.77 11.05
C GLY A 158 2.24 -4.09 12.03
N ARG A 159 1.31 -3.14 12.24
CA ARG A 159 0.11 -3.37 13.07
C ARG A 159 -0.85 -4.36 12.40
N LEU A 160 -1.08 -4.25 11.10
CA LEU A 160 -1.91 -5.20 10.35
C LEU A 160 -1.40 -6.63 10.50
N ILE A 161 -0.10 -6.84 10.31
CA ILE A 161 0.54 -8.15 10.44
C ILE A 161 0.42 -8.67 11.89
N LYS A 162 0.70 -7.82 12.87
CA LYS A 162 0.59 -8.17 14.30
C LYS A 162 -0.84 -8.54 14.69
N ASN A 163 -1.83 -7.89 14.10
CA ASN A 163 -3.24 -8.16 14.34
C ASN A 163 -3.79 -9.37 13.56
N GLY A 164 -2.91 -10.09 12.84
CA GLY A 164 -3.27 -11.34 12.18
C GLY A 164 -3.90 -11.17 10.80
N ILE A 165 -3.71 -10.04 10.11
CA ILE A 165 -4.26 -9.83 8.75
C ILE A 165 -3.85 -10.96 7.76
N LEU A 166 -2.75 -11.65 8.04
CA LEU A 166 -2.23 -12.73 7.22
C LEU A 166 -2.55 -14.14 7.75
N SER A 167 -3.42 -14.28 8.76
CA SER A 167 -3.68 -15.58 9.41
C SER A 167 -4.29 -16.63 8.48
N ASP A 168 -5.06 -16.17 7.51
CA ASP A 168 -5.78 -16.96 6.50
C ASP A 168 -5.21 -16.77 5.08
N VAL A 169 -3.96 -16.34 4.98
CA VAL A 169 -3.25 -16.15 3.71
C VAL A 169 -2.14 -17.17 3.59
N ASP A 170 -2.25 -18.08 2.63
CA ASP A 170 -1.32 -19.21 2.47
C ASP A 170 0.06 -18.81 1.94
N GLY A 171 0.13 -17.78 1.13
CA GLY A 171 1.33 -17.36 0.42
C GLY A 171 1.56 -18.12 -0.91
N ILE A 172 2.60 -17.71 -1.62
CA ILE A 172 3.01 -18.39 -2.85
C ILE A 172 3.49 -19.79 -2.51
N HIS A 173 2.75 -20.80 -2.92
CA HIS A 173 3.15 -22.20 -2.73
C HIS A 173 4.41 -22.52 -3.51
N ARG A 174 5.48 -22.86 -2.79
CA ARG A 174 6.72 -23.40 -3.34
C ARG A 174 6.70 -24.93 -3.40
N GLU A 175 5.51 -25.54 -3.48
CA GLU A 175 5.35 -27.00 -3.50
C GLU A 175 6.28 -27.69 -4.51
N THR A 176 6.42 -27.09 -5.71
CA THR A 176 7.29 -27.65 -6.76
C THR A 176 8.75 -27.71 -6.33
N ILE A 177 9.24 -26.67 -5.67
CA ILE A 177 10.62 -26.60 -5.17
C ILE A 177 10.80 -27.58 -4.01
N ASP A 178 9.84 -27.65 -3.11
CA ASP A 178 9.91 -28.53 -1.93
C ASP A 178 9.73 -30.00 -2.31
N LYS A 179 8.89 -30.31 -3.30
CA LYS A 179 8.79 -31.65 -3.90
C LYS A 179 10.11 -32.04 -4.57
N ALA A 180 10.74 -31.14 -5.33
CA ALA A 180 12.02 -31.40 -5.97
C ALA A 180 13.15 -31.64 -4.96
N LYS A 181 13.15 -30.92 -3.82
CA LYS A 181 14.10 -31.16 -2.73
C LYS A 181 13.88 -32.52 -2.04
N LYS A 182 12.63 -32.97 -1.90
CA LYS A 182 12.29 -34.28 -1.34
C LYS A 182 12.76 -35.41 -2.25
N ILE A 183 12.59 -35.28 -3.58
CA ILE A 183 13.04 -36.27 -4.56
C ILE A 183 14.57 -36.43 -4.55
N LYS A 184 15.34 -35.36 -4.37
CA LYS A 184 16.81 -35.42 -4.27
C LYS A 184 17.33 -36.12 -3.01
N LYS A 185 16.49 -36.35 -1.98
CA LYS A 185 16.87 -37.06 -0.75
C LYS A 185 16.65 -38.57 -0.80
N ILE A 186 16.11 -39.10 -1.87
CA ILE A 186 15.77 -40.51 -2.06
C ILE A 186 16.76 -41.22 -3.03
N GLY A 187 17.72 -40.47 -3.55
CA GLY A 187 18.76 -41.00 -4.46
C GLY A 187 20.13 -41.16 -3.77
#